data_b477070fbd39936e3caa9bb623910baa
#
_entry.id   b477070fbd39936e3caa9bb623910baa
#
_cell.length_a   1.000
_cell.length_b   1.000
_cell.length_c   1.000
_cell.angle_alpha   90.00
_cell.angle_beta   90.00
_cell.angle_gamma   90.00
#
_symmetry.space_group_name_H-M   'P 1'
#
loop_
_entity.id
_entity.type
_entity.pdbx_description
1 polymer ?
#
loop_
_entity_poly.entity_id
_entity_poly.type
_entity_poly.pdbx_seq_one_letter_code
_entity_poly.pdbx_strand_id
1 'polypeptide(L)'
;MDLSTNTTDSKTRSEKKSYAKIWLGGNFLGWLRMLAHNRFDVGVRRIPRIVAMTFVILLGCLSHGLQELIWNRRVRRTEIKQAPLFIIGHWRSGTTWLHELLALDDRFTYPTTYVCFNPNRFLLTERFDAHWLGFLFKALLPEQRPFDNMAMGWERPQEDEFALCNLGLPSPYQKIAFPNRNPCPEYFSLEDVPSRELQRWKDGFVKFLKQLTIRNPKRILLKSPTHTYRIKVLLELFPDAQFVHIVRDPYTLFLSTMHLWKSLYEAQGLQEPKYDDLEDYVFENFLHMFQKLEEARPLLHAPRFHELRYEDLVQDPVGQLRKLYDQLELSDFERMLPKLKQYLEETNDYRTNRYDLTPELREEITRRWGQVIERYGYASGLGTPMRRNDAA
;
A
#
# COMPACT_ATOMS: atom_id res chain seq x y z
N MET A 1 19.56 -43.43 -32.76
CA MET A 1 20.68 -42.60 -32.28
C MET A 1 20.11 -41.68 -31.24
N ASP A 2 20.19 -42.13 -30.00
CA ASP A 2 19.62 -41.46 -28.81
C ASP A 2 20.44 -40.25 -28.44
N LEU A 3 19.79 -39.13 -28.31
CA LEU A 3 20.33 -37.93 -27.64
C LEU A 3 19.44 -37.62 -26.43
N SER A 4 19.75 -38.28 -25.34
CA SER A 4 19.25 -37.97 -23.98
C SER A 4 19.89 -36.65 -23.54
N THR A 5 19.11 -35.56 -23.49
CA THR A 5 19.50 -34.33 -22.81
C THR A 5 19.11 -34.42 -21.34
N ASN A 6 20.11 -34.54 -20.49
CA ASN A 6 20.04 -34.41 -19.04
C ASN A 6 19.61 -32.99 -18.69
N THR A 7 18.35 -32.79 -18.36
CA THR A 7 17.88 -31.63 -17.61
C THR A 7 17.98 -31.92 -16.12
N THR A 8 19.02 -31.41 -15.49
CA THR A 8 19.17 -31.35 -14.03
C THR A 8 18.06 -30.48 -13.44
N ASP A 9 17.01 -31.13 -13.00
CA ASP A 9 15.87 -30.57 -12.28
C ASP A 9 16.33 -30.20 -10.85
N SER A 10 16.94 -29.02 -10.69
CA SER A 10 17.18 -28.45 -9.38
C SER A 10 15.86 -27.90 -8.83
N LYS A 11 15.04 -28.78 -8.27
CA LYS A 11 13.93 -28.38 -7.40
C LYS A 11 14.50 -27.64 -6.20
N THR A 12 14.68 -26.32 -6.34
CA THR A 12 14.81 -25.41 -5.22
C THR A 12 13.51 -25.51 -4.42
N ARG A 13 13.56 -26.27 -3.35
CA ARG A 13 12.55 -26.32 -2.30
C ARG A 13 12.45 -24.91 -1.72
N SER A 14 11.55 -24.07 -2.30
CA SER A 14 11.21 -22.77 -1.75
C SER A 14 10.76 -23.01 -0.32
N GLU A 15 11.62 -22.69 0.65
CA GLU A 15 11.23 -22.58 2.04
C GLU A 15 10.02 -21.66 2.11
N LYS A 16 8.87 -22.19 2.47
CA LYS A 16 7.65 -21.40 2.74
C LYS A 16 7.93 -20.54 3.97
N LYS A 17 8.61 -19.40 3.78
CA LYS A 17 8.78 -18.43 4.85
C LYS A 17 7.38 -18.01 5.31
N SER A 18 7.08 -18.26 6.56
CA SER A 18 5.81 -17.89 7.18
C SER A 18 5.78 -16.38 7.35
N TYR A 19 5.02 -15.70 6.50
CA TYR A 19 4.82 -14.24 6.62
C TYR A 19 3.81 -13.92 7.72
N ALA A 20 4.07 -12.86 8.49
CA ALA A 20 3.08 -12.31 9.41
C ALA A 20 1.77 -12.05 8.66
N LYS A 21 0.67 -12.54 9.21
CA LYS A 21 -0.64 -12.37 8.57
C LYS A 21 -1.18 -10.99 8.86
N ILE A 22 -1.46 -10.24 7.80
CA ILE A 22 -1.93 -8.86 7.89
C ILE A 22 -3.21 -8.69 8.71
N TRP A 23 -4.02 -9.77 8.83
CA TRP A 23 -5.31 -9.77 9.53
C TRP A 23 -5.25 -9.99 11.05
N LEU A 24 -4.10 -10.37 11.61
CA LEU A 24 -3.96 -10.77 13.03
C LEU A 24 -4.27 -9.64 14.03
N GLY A 25 -4.09 -8.38 13.65
CA GLY A 25 -4.42 -7.23 14.49
C GLY A 25 -5.83 -6.70 14.27
N GLY A 26 -6.66 -7.45 13.60
CA GLY A 26 -8.01 -7.05 13.23
C GLY A 26 -8.94 -6.86 14.43
N ASN A 27 -9.97 -6.04 14.22
CA ASN A 27 -11.13 -5.96 15.12
C ASN A 27 -11.95 -7.25 14.99
N PHE A 28 -12.30 -7.90 16.10
CA PHE A 28 -13.00 -9.17 16.09
C PHE A 28 -14.36 -9.12 15.34
N LEU A 29 -15.16 -8.10 15.60
CA LEU A 29 -16.45 -7.94 14.91
C LEU A 29 -16.23 -7.62 13.43
N GLY A 30 -15.20 -6.85 13.08
CA GLY A 30 -14.81 -6.59 11.70
C GLY A 30 -14.38 -7.87 10.98
N TRP A 31 -13.60 -8.72 11.65
CA TRP A 31 -13.19 -10.03 11.16
C TRP A 31 -14.40 -10.93 10.86
N LEU A 32 -15.33 -11.05 11.81
CA LEU A 32 -16.55 -11.85 11.60
C LEU A 32 -17.43 -11.29 10.48
N ARG A 33 -17.56 -9.96 10.39
CA ARG A 33 -18.31 -9.32 9.29
C ARG A 33 -17.66 -9.61 7.93
N MET A 34 -16.33 -9.53 7.84
CA MET A 34 -15.59 -9.84 6.63
C MET A 34 -15.83 -11.30 6.19
N LEU A 35 -15.77 -12.25 7.13
CA LEU A 35 -16.06 -13.67 6.84
C LEU A 35 -17.53 -13.85 6.40
N ALA A 36 -18.48 -13.23 7.12
CA ALA A 36 -19.91 -13.33 6.82
C ALA A 36 -20.27 -12.67 5.48
N HIS A 37 -19.74 -11.46 5.21
CA HIS A 37 -19.93 -10.76 3.93
C HIS A 37 -19.45 -11.61 2.74
N ASN A 38 -18.37 -12.34 2.94
CA ASN A 38 -17.85 -13.29 1.97
C ASN A 38 -18.45 -14.72 2.10
N ARG A 39 -19.59 -14.87 2.80
CA ARG A 39 -20.37 -16.12 2.95
C ARG A 39 -19.56 -17.27 3.54
N PHE A 40 -18.51 -16.98 4.35
CA PHE A 40 -17.58 -18.00 4.87
C PHE A 40 -16.98 -18.88 3.75
N ASP A 41 -16.87 -18.35 2.54
CA ASP A 41 -16.26 -19.04 1.41
C ASP A 41 -14.74 -19.10 1.59
N VAL A 42 -14.30 -20.12 2.33
CA VAL A 42 -12.90 -20.33 2.73
C VAL A 42 -12.40 -21.70 2.25
N GLY A 43 -11.13 -21.78 1.91
CA GLY A 43 -10.51 -23.04 1.52
C GLY A 43 -10.43 -24.01 2.70
N VAL A 44 -10.85 -25.27 2.49
CA VAL A 44 -10.83 -26.30 3.55
C VAL A 44 -9.45 -26.43 4.20
N ARG A 45 -8.39 -26.38 3.40
CA ARG A 45 -6.99 -26.41 3.88
C ARG A 45 -6.59 -25.20 4.70
N ARG A 46 -7.35 -24.09 4.61
CA ARG A 46 -7.10 -22.84 5.33
C ARG A 46 -7.84 -22.76 6.68
N ILE A 47 -8.82 -23.65 6.92
CA ILE A 47 -9.66 -23.65 8.15
C ILE A 47 -8.81 -23.66 9.44
N PRO A 48 -7.81 -24.55 9.63
CA PRO A 48 -7.04 -24.55 10.87
C PRO A 48 -6.34 -23.19 11.13
N ARG A 49 -5.84 -22.56 10.07
CA ARG A 49 -5.22 -21.24 10.14
C ARG A 49 -6.24 -20.16 10.49
N ILE A 50 -7.43 -20.20 9.91
CA ILE A 50 -8.51 -19.23 10.18
C ILE A 50 -8.96 -19.34 11.64
N VAL A 51 -9.11 -20.57 12.16
CA VAL A 51 -9.44 -20.80 13.58
C VAL A 51 -8.37 -20.22 14.49
N ALA A 52 -7.10 -20.50 14.22
CA ALA A 52 -5.99 -19.95 14.99
C ALA A 52 -5.95 -18.41 14.94
N MET A 53 -6.16 -17.82 13.76
CA MET A 53 -6.23 -16.36 13.59
C MET A 53 -7.41 -15.77 14.36
N THR A 54 -8.60 -16.40 14.29
CA THR A 54 -9.79 -15.96 15.01
C THR A 54 -9.54 -15.93 16.53
N PHE A 55 -8.86 -16.96 17.05
CA PHE A 55 -8.48 -17.02 18.45
C PHE A 55 -7.51 -15.89 18.85
N VAL A 56 -6.47 -15.63 18.03
CA VAL A 56 -5.52 -14.52 18.28
C VAL A 56 -6.23 -13.16 18.24
N ILE A 57 -7.11 -12.95 17.27
CA ILE A 57 -7.91 -11.71 17.15
C ILE A 57 -8.83 -11.55 18.37
N LEU A 58 -9.45 -12.64 18.84
CA LEU A 58 -10.30 -12.63 20.03
C LEU A 58 -9.51 -12.24 21.29
N LEU A 59 -8.32 -12.82 21.49
CA LEU A 59 -7.43 -12.41 22.59
C LEU A 59 -7.05 -10.93 22.51
N GLY A 60 -6.91 -10.39 21.30
CA GLY A 60 -6.64 -8.96 21.06
C GLY A 60 -7.77 -8.03 21.51
N CYS A 61 -9.00 -8.52 21.72
CA CYS A 61 -10.13 -7.71 22.13
C CYS A 61 -9.94 -7.04 23.51
N LEU A 62 -9.23 -7.68 24.42
CA LEU A 62 -8.95 -7.12 25.74
C LEU A 62 -8.09 -5.86 25.63
N SER A 63 -7.00 -5.92 24.88
CA SER A 63 -6.11 -4.78 24.66
C SER A 63 -6.79 -3.67 23.85
N HIS A 64 -7.66 -4.04 22.88
CA HIS A 64 -8.50 -3.08 22.17
C HIS A 64 -9.45 -2.35 23.12
N GLY A 65 -10.23 -3.08 23.93
CA GLY A 65 -11.15 -2.48 24.91
C GLY A 65 -10.42 -1.56 25.89
N LEU A 66 -9.25 -1.97 26.36
CA LEU A 66 -8.41 -1.17 27.25
C LEU A 66 -7.90 0.11 26.57
N GLN A 67 -7.45 0.02 25.32
CA GLN A 67 -7.07 1.21 24.55
C GLN A 67 -8.23 2.19 24.38
N GLU A 68 -9.43 1.70 24.04
CA GLU A 68 -10.62 2.55 23.92
C GLU A 68 -10.94 3.23 25.25
N LEU A 69 -10.89 2.49 26.36
CA LEU A 69 -11.16 3.04 27.69
C LEU A 69 -10.17 4.16 28.07
N ILE A 70 -8.88 3.96 27.82
CA ILE A 70 -7.83 4.91 28.23
C ILE A 70 -7.74 6.10 27.27
N TRP A 71 -7.78 5.85 25.96
CA TRP A 71 -7.41 6.84 24.95
C TRP A 71 -8.58 7.52 24.25
N ASN A 72 -9.80 6.96 24.26
CA ASN A 72 -10.93 7.44 23.47
C ASN A 72 -11.24 8.93 23.73
N ARG A 73 -11.24 9.36 25.02
CA ARG A 73 -11.49 10.78 25.37
C ARG A 73 -10.42 11.69 24.75
N ARG A 74 -9.15 11.29 24.79
CA ARG A 74 -8.02 12.04 24.21
C ARG A 74 -8.11 12.05 22.69
N VAL A 75 -8.40 10.91 22.06
CA VAL A 75 -8.59 10.79 20.61
C VAL A 75 -9.67 11.75 20.11
N ARG A 76 -10.85 11.78 20.78
CA ARG A 76 -11.95 12.68 20.39
C ARG A 76 -11.53 14.15 20.41
N ARG A 77 -10.71 14.56 21.40
CA ARG A 77 -10.27 15.95 21.60
C ARG A 77 -9.06 16.35 20.75
N THR A 78 -8.39 15.37 20.16
CA THR A 78 -7.22 15.63 19.33
C THR A 78 -7.64 16.27 18.01
N GLU A 79 -6.95 17.31 17.63
CA GLU A 79 -7.09 17.99 16.33
C GLU A 79 -5.90 17.66 15.44
N ILE A 80 -6.16 17.48 14.15
CA ILE A 80 -5.16 17.32 13.12
C ILE A 80 -4.84 18.73 12.62
N LYS A 81 -3.72 19.29 13.12
CA LYS A 81 -3.39 20.70 12.91
C LYS A 81 -2.98 21.05 11.46
N GLN A 82 -2.44 20.09 10.74
CA GLN A 82 -2.01 20.26 9.36
C GLN A 82 -2.66 19.20 8.49
N ALA A 83 -3.19 19.60 7.34
CA ALA A 83 -3.77 18.69 6.40
C ALA A 83 -2.73 17.65 5.92
N PRO A 84 -3.13 16.38 5.75
CA PRO A 84 -2.21 15.32 5.32
C PRO A 84 -1.59 15.57 3.95
N LEU A 85 -0.42 14.97 3.73
CA LEU A 85 0.17 14.77 2.41
C LEU A 85 -0.11 13.33 1.96
N PHE A 86 -0.74 13.16 0.81
CA PHE A 86 -1.09 11.87 0.24
C PHE A 86 -0.18 11.51 -0.93
N ILE A 87 0.47 10.36 -0.87
CA ILE A 87 1.11 9.75 -2.02
C ILE A 87 0.08 8.85 -2.70
N ILE A 88 -0.24 9.18 -3.95
CA ILE A 88 -1.22 8.48 -4.79
C ILE A 88 -0.57 7.92 -6.04
N GLY A 89 -1.21 6.95 -6.65
CA GLY A 89 -0.74 6.24 -7.85
C GLY A 89 -1.12 4.77 -7.78
N HIS A 90 -0.96 4.07 -8.90
CA HIS A 90 -1.32 2.65 -8.97
C HIS A 90 -0.34 1.78 -8.15
N TRP A 91 -0.81 0.59 -7.76
CA TRP A 91 0.11 -0.44 -7.25
C TRP A 91 1.27 -0.61 -8.20
N ARG A 92 2.47 -0.75 -7.66
CA ARG A 92 3.71 -0.96 -8.44
C ARG A 92 4.22 0.24 -9.22
N SER A 93 3.59 1.40 -9.13
CA SER A 93 4.11 2.64 -9.75
C SER A 93 5.31 3.27 -9.02
N GLY A 94 5.75 2.71 -7.88
CA GLY A 94 6.85 3.28 -7.08
C GLY A 94 6.40 4.07 -5.86
N THR A 95 5.10 4.09 -5.54
CA THR A 95 4.54 4.78 -4.36
C THR A 95 5.23 4.39 -3.05
N THR A 96 5.66 3.14 -2.88
CA THR A 96 6.34 2.70 -1.66
C THR A 96 7.72 3.32 -1.52
N TRP A 97 8.50 3.37 -2.60
CA TRP A 97 9.81 3.99 -2.56
C TRP A 97 9.70 5.50 -2.32
N LEU A 98 8.77 6.17 -3.02
CA LEU A 98 8.49 7.59 -2.76
C LEU A 98 8.06 7.84 -1.30
N HIS A 99 7.27 6.93 -0.72
CA HIS A 99 6.89 7.01 0.70
C HIS A 99 8.10 6.89 1.63
N GLU A 100 9.01 5.97 1.36
CA GLU A 100 10.25 5.83 2.13
C GLU A 100 11.13 7.08 2.00
N LEU A 101 11.28 7.65 0.81
CA LEU A 101 12.05 8.87 0.59
C LEU A 101 11.47 10.06 1.35
N LEU A 102 10.15 10.29 1.28
CA LEU A 102 9.51 11.39 2.01
C LEU A 102 9.46 11.16 3.53
N ALA A 103 9.43 9.89 3.97
CA ALA A 103 9.48 9.54 5.39
C ALA A 103 10.83 9.85 6.06
N LEU A 104 11.89 10.15 5.29
CA LEU A 104 13.18 10.62 5.80
C LEU A 104 13.09 12.03 6.40
N ASP A 105 12.09 12.80 5.97
CA ASP A 105 11.80 14.10 6.57
C ASP A 105 11.14 13.92 7.93
N ASP A 106 11.84 14.29 8.98
CA ASP A 106 11.41 14.14 10.36
C ASP A 106 10.23 15.06 10.77
N ARG A 107 9.77 15.92 9.88
CA ARG A 107 8.56 16.74 10.06
C ARG A 107 7.28 15.97 9.78
N PHE A 108 7.38 14.83 9.10
CA PHE A 108 6.25 13.95 8.88
C PHE A 108 6.11 12.86 9.96
N THR A 109 4.89 12.41 10.14
CA THR A 109 4.53 11.17 10.78
C THR A 109 3.74 10.31 9.80
N TYR A 110 3.88 9.01 9.90
CA TYR A 110 3.23 8.06 9.01
C TYR A 110 2.83 6.80 9.77
N PRO A 111 1.85 6.05 9.26
CA PRO A 111 1.52 4.75 9.80
C PRO A 111 2.65 3.76 9.48
N THR A 112 3.19 3.12 10.52
CA THR A 112 4.20 2.07 10.36
C THR A 112 3.55 0.71 10.11
N THR A 113 4.34 -0.28 9.69
CA THR A 113 3.85 -1.67 9.56
C THR A 113 3.22 -2.16 10.86
N TYR A 114 3.85 -1.85 12.03
CA TYR A 114 3.28 -2.20 13.33
C TYR A 114 1.91 -1.57 13.54
N VAL A 115 1.79 -0.27 13.31
CA VAL A 115 0.55 0.50 13.45
C VAL A 115 -0.54 -0.04 12.53
N CYS A 116 -0.23 -0.29 11.25
CA CYS A 116 -1.19 -0.81 10.27
C CYS A 116 -1.69 -2.21 10.61
N PHE A 117 -0.84 -3.03 11.22
CA PHE A 117 -1.21 -4.39 11.61
C PHE A 117 -1.82 -4.47 13.02
N ASN A 118 -1.73 -3.38 13.83
CA ASN A 118 -2.30 -3.32 15.18
C ASN A 118 -3.06 -2.01 15.44
N PRO A 119 -3.93 -1.52 14.52
CA PRO A 119 -4.52 -0.17 14.63
C PRO A 119 -5.47 -0.04 15.82
N ASN A 120 -5.97 -1.16 16.33
CA ASN A 120 -6.90 -1.20 17.46
C ASN A 120 -6.21 -1.07 18.83
N ARG A 121 -4.87 -1.19 18.91
CA ARG A 121 -4.17 -1.28 20.21
C ARG A 121 -2.79 -0.63 20.25
N PHE A 122 -2.28 -0.08 19.13
CA PHE A 122 -0.90 0.42 19.05
C PHE A 122 -0.56 1.54 20.05
N LEU A 123 -1.50 2.42 20.39
CA LEU A 123 -1.25 3.46 21.41
C LEU A 123 -0.95 2.87 22.80
N LEU A 124 -1.43 1.66 23.06
CA LEU A 124 -1.20 0.97 24.32
C LEU A 124 0.04 0.07 24.25
N THR A 125 0.24 -0.63 23.11
CA THR A 125 1.14 -1.78 23.06
C THR A 125 2.46 -1.51 22.33
N GLU A 126 2.54 -0.51 21.44
CA GLU A 126 3.70 -0.30 20.58
C GLU A 126 5.02 -0.19 21.37
N ARG A 127 5.03 0.63 22.43
CA ARG A 127 6.24 0.82 23.25
C ARG A 127 6.61 -0.44 24.05
N PHE A 128 5.61 -1.16 24.53
CA PHE A 128 5.81 -2.40 25.26
C PHE A 128 6.30 -3.51 24.34
N ASP A 129 5.65 -3.68 23.20
CA ASP A 129 5.98 -4.71 22.22
C ASP A 129 7.38 -4.49 21.64
N ALA A 130 7.74 -3.24 21.32
CA ALA A 130 9.08 -2.90 20.83
C ALA A 130 10.17 -3.21 21.86
N HIS A 131 9.91 -2.97 23.15
CA HIS A 131 10.90 -3.17 24.22
C HIS A 131 11.03 -4.65 24.64
N TRP A 132 9.91 -5.33 24.83
CA TRP A 132 9.89 -6.67 25.42
C TRP A 132 9.79 -7.82 24.40
N LEU A 133 9.17 -7.58 23.28
CA LEU A 133 8.91 -8.60 22.26
C LEU A 133 9.65 -8.34 20.94
N GLY A 134 10.50 -7.32 20.89
CA GLY A 134 11.23 -6.92 19.67
C GLY A 134 11.99 -8.05 18.99
N PHE A 135 12.53 -9.01 19.77
CA PHE A 135 13.16 -10.22 19.24
C PHE A 135 12.16 -11.15 18.54
N LEU A 136 11.00 -11.39 19.16
CA LEU A 136 9.93 -12.21 18.55
C LEU A 136 9.38 -11.54 17.28
N PHE A 137 9.18 -10.22 17.33
CA PHE A 137 8.68 -9.47 16.18
C PHE A 137 9.66 -9.47 15.00
N LYS A 138 10.97 -9.41 15.25
CA LYS A 138 11.99 -9.56 14.19
C LYS A 138 11.91 -10.93 13.51
N ALA A 139 11.63 -11.99 14.26
CA ALA A 139 11.48 -13.34 13.71
C ALA A 139 10.20 -13.56 12.88
N LEU A 140 9.17 -12.71 13.07
CA LEU A 140 7.87 -12.84 12.39
C LEU A 140 7.81 -12.15 11.02
N LEU A 141 8.71 -11.20 10.74
CA LEU A 141 8.78 -10.55 9.44
C LEU A 141 9.99 -11.08 8.66
N PRO A 142 9.83 -11.38 7.36
CA PRO A 142 10.98 -11.60 6.49
C PRO A 142 11.78 -10.30 6.33
N GLU A 143 13.05 -10.42 6.05
CA GLU A 143 13.92 -9.24 5.82
C GLU A 143 13.51 -8.46 4.58
N GLN A 144 12.95 -9.13 3.59
CA GLN A 144 12.52 -8.55 2.32
C GLN A 144 11.09 -8.96 1.97
N ARG A 145 10.41 -8.10 1.22
CA ARG A 145 9.08 -8.40 0.68
C ARG A 145 9.16 -9.48 -0.40
N PRO A 146 8.19 -10.41 -0.46
CA PRO A 146 8.23 -11.53 -1.41
C PRO A 146 8.06 -11.12 -2.88
N PHE A 147 7.56 -9.91 -3.14
CA PHE A 147 7.18 -9.47 -4.48
C PHE A 147 8.04 -8.33 -5.06
N ASP A 148 8.95 -7.72 -4.26
CA ASP A 148 9.76 -6.60 -4.76
C ASP A 148 11.14 -6.43 -4.12
N ASN A 149 11.59 -7.37 -3.32
CA ASN A 149 12.88 -7.35 -2.63
C ASN A 149 13.14 -6.11 -1.74
N MET A 150 12.14 -5.25 -1.52
CA MET A 150 12.29 -4.12 -0.60
C MET A 150 12.38 -4.63 0.84
N ALA A 151 13.21 -3.97 1.64
CA ALA A 151 13.36 -4.32 3.03
C ALA A 151 12.02 -4.19 3.78
N MET A 152 11.72 -5.19 4.63
CA MET A 152 10.60 -5.16 5.56
C MET A 152 11.05 -4.76 6.95
N GLY A 153 10.17 -4.09 7.70
CA GLY A 153 10.43 -3.74 9.09
C GLY A 153 9.17 -3.21 9.77
N TRP A 154 9.09 -3.42 11.07
CA TRP A 154 7.92 -2.98 11.86
C TRP A 154 7.79 -1.47 11.92
N GLU A 155 8.88 -0.73 11.83
CA GLU A 155 8.93 0.74 11.87
C GLU A 155 8.86 1.38 10.49
N ARG A 156 8.93 0.58 9.40
CA ARG A 156 8.86 1.12 8.05
C ARG A 156 7.48 1.63 7.72
N PRO A 157 7.38 2.68 6.87
CA PRO A 157 6.11 3.22 6.43
C PRO A 157 5.28 2.16 5.69
N GLN A 158 3.98 2.13 5.95
CA GLN A 158 3.04 1.16 5.40
C GLN A 158 1.78 1.83 4.89
N GLU A 159 1.02 1.12 4.06
CA GLU A 159 -0.27 1.55 3.54
C GLU A 159 -1.33 1.57 4.65
N ASP A 160 -1.93 2.73 4.86
CA ASP A 160 -3.00 2.92 5.84
C ASP A 160 -4.27 2.11 5.52
N GLU A 161 -4.48 1.70 4.27
CA GLU A 161 -5.58 0.81 3.90
C GLU A 161 -5.56 -0.52 4.68
N PHE A 162 -4.38 -1.04 5.04
CA PHE A 162 -4.28 -2.21 5.92
C PHE A 162 -4.79 -1.91 7.33
N ALA A 163 -4.54 -0.70 7.84
CA ALA A 163 -5.09 -0.28 9.12
C ALA A 163 -6.62 -0.18 9.06
N LEU A 164 -7.18 0.40 7.98
CA LEU A 164 -8.62 0.52 7.80
C LEU A 164 -9.30 -0.85 7.76
N CYS A 165 -8.73 -1.83 7.03
CA CYS A 165 -9.19 -3.21 7.05
C CYS A 165 -9.19 -3.79 8.47
N ASN A 166 -8.10 -3.63 9.21
CA ASN A 166 -7.96 -4.17 10.56
C ASN A 166 -8.82 -3.44 11.60
N LEU A 167 -9.23 -2.20 11.35
CA LEU A 167 -10.26 -1.49 12.11
C LEU A 167 -11.67 -2.07 11.86
N GLY A 168 -11.82 -2.97 10.88
CA GLY A 168 -13.08 -3.57 10.48
C GLY A 168 -13.94 -2.67 9.59
N LEU A 169 -13.31 -1.72 8.89
CA LEU A 169 -13.94 -0.95 7.84
C LEU A 169 -13.93 -1.76 6.53
N PRO A 170 -15.00 -1.69 5.73
CA PRO A 170 -15.00 -2.29 4.41
C PRO A 170 -13.89 -1.70 3.54
N SER A 171 -13.23 -2.55 2.76
CA SER A 171 -12.12 -2.15 1.90
C SER A 171 -11.97 -3.11 0.74
N PRO A 172 -11.58 -2.63 -0.45
CA PRO A 172 -11.25 -3.50 -1.59
C PRO A 172 -10.07 -4.44 -1.29
N TYR A 173 -9.23 -4.14 -0.28
CA TYR A 173 -8.14 -5.03 0.15
C TYR A 173 -8.62 -6.36 0.74
N GLN A 174 -9.93 -6.51 1.03
CA GLN A 174 -10.51 -7.81 1.37
C GLN A 174 -10.37 -8.83 0.23
N LYS A 175 -10.16 -8.38 -1.03
CA LYS A 175 -9.80 -9.25 -2.15
C LYS A 175 -8.51 -10.05 -1.92
N ILE A 176 -7.59 -9.54 -1.12
CA ILE A 176 -6.38 -10.27 -0.71
C ILE A 176 -6.74 -11.52 0.11
N ALA A 177 -7.77 -11.41 0.96
CA ALA A 177 -8.28 -12.55 1.73
C ALA A 177 -9.18 -13.47 0.90
N PHE A 178 -9.98 -12.89 0.00
CA PHE A 178 -10.97 -13.58 -0.82
C PHE A 178 -10.70 -13.38 -2.32
N PRO A 179 -9.61 -13.96 -2.86
CA PRO A 179 -9.16 -13.72 -4.23
C PRO A 179 -10.17 -14.10 -5.31
N ASN A 180 -11.04 -15.08 -5.04
CA ASN A 180 -12.04 -15.56 -5.99
C ASN A 180 -13.35 -14.77 -5.95
N ARG A 181 -13.37 -13.63 -5.23
CA ARG A 181 -14.51 -12.74 -5.08
C ARG A 181 -14.06 -11.30 -5.35
N ASN A 182 -15.01 -10.40 -5.53
CA ASN A 182 -14.74 -8.96 -5.59
C ASN A 182 -15.42 -8.25 -4.42
N PRO A 183 -14.87 -8.34 -3.18
CA PRO A 183 -15.49 -7.75 -2.01
C PRO A 183 -15.33 -6.23 -2.01
N CYS A 184 -16.41 -5.52 -1.67
CA CYS A 184 -16.43 -4.08 -1.42
C CYS A 184 -15.86 -3.22 -2.58
N PRO A 185 -16.21 -3.46 -3.88
CA PRO A 185 -15.68 -2.68 -5.00
C PRO A 185 -16.09 -1.20 -4.93
N GLU A 186 -17.25 -0.88 -4.35
CA GLU A 186 -17.74 0.48 -4.12
C GLU A 186 -16.83 1.29 -3.18
N TYR A 187 -16.04 0.60 -2.36
CA TYR A 187 -15.08 1.24 -1.46
C TYR A 187 -13.78 1.66 -2.14
N PHE A 188 -13.61 1.44 -3.45
CA PHE A 188 -12.50 2.08 -4.18
C PHE A 188 -12.69 3.59 -4.21
N SER A 189 -13.77 4.09 -4.78
CA SER A 189 -14.05 5.53 -4.92
C SER A 189 -14.83 6.12 -3.75
N LEU A 190 -15.59 5.30 -3.03
CA LEU A 190 -16.55 5.69 -1.99
C LEU A 190 -17.78 6.45 -2.52
N GLU A 191 -17.93 6.66 -3.83
CA GLU A 191 -19.02 7.45 -4.41
C GLU A 191 -20.38 6.71 -4.33
N ASP A 192 -20.38 5.40 -4.51
CA ASP A 192 -21.59 4.56 -4.49
C ASP A 192 -21.89 3.94 -3.12
N VAL A 193 -21.15 4.37 -2.09
CA VAL A 193 -21.35 3.90 -0.71
C VAL A 193 -22.54 4.64 -0.08
N PRO A 194 -23.50 3.93 0.55
CA PRO A 194 -24.61 4.58 1.25
C PRO A 194 -24.14 5.61 2.28
N SER A 195 -24.81 6.75 2.37
CA SER A 195 -24.37 7.91 3.17
C SER A 195 -24.00 7.57 4.62
N ARG A 196 -24.75 6.65 5.26
CA ARG A 196 -24.46 6.21 6.63
C ARG A 196 -23.15 5.43 6.73
N GLU A 197 -22.87 4.57 5.75
CA GLU A 197 -21.67 3.76 5.69
C GLU A 197 -20.45 4.61 5.32
N LEU A 198 -20.64 5.55 4.37
CA LEU A 198 -19.63 6.54 4.02
C LEU A 198 -19.23 7.39 5.25
N GLN A 199 -20.20 7.86 6.03
CA GLN A 199 -19.92 8.62 7.25
C GLN A 199 -19.15 7.77 8.27
N ARG A 200 -19.53 6.49 8.44
CA ARG A 200 -18.81 5.56 9.31
C ARG A 200 -17.36 5.34 8.84
N TRP A 201 -17.13 5.25 7.52
CA TRP A 201 -15.80 5.14 6.97
C TRP A 201 -14.98 6.42 7.24
N LYS A 202 -15.56 7.59 6.98
CA LYS A 202 -14.95 8.91 7.27
C LYS A 202 -14.58 9.03 8.75
N ASP A 203 -15.49 8.70 9.66
CA ASP A 203 -15.24 8.77 11.11
C ASP A 203 -14.13 7.82 11.54
N GLY A 204 -14.11 6.60 11.01
CA GLY A 204 -13.06 5.61 11.29
C GLY A 204 -11.70 6.06 10.78
N PHE A 205 -11.64 6.60 9.56
CA PHE A 205 -10.42 7.15 8.97
C PHE A 205 -9.88 8.33 9.80
N VAL A 206 -10.72 9.32 10.09
CA VAL A 206 -10.33 10.49 10.91
C VAL A 206 -9.90 10.06 12.31
N LYS A 207 -10.59 9.11 12.94
CA LYS A 207 -10.20 8.54 14.25
C LYS A 207 -8.79 7.95 14.19
N PHE A 208 -8.48 7.17 13.17
CA PHE A 208 -7.14 6.59 12.97
C PHE A 208 -6.08 7.69 12.83
N LEU A 209 -6.33 8.73 12.03
CA LEU A 209 -5.38 9.85 11.89
C LEU A 209 -5.18 10.62 13.20
N LYS A 210 -6.23 10.80 14.02
CA LYS A 210 -6.11 11.39 15.35
C LYS A 210 -5.25 10.53 16.28
N GLN A 211 -5.34 9.21 16.19
CA GLN A 211 -4.48 8.30 16.93
C GLN A 211 -3.02 8.42 16.49
N LEU A 212 -2.74 8.56 15.18
CA LEU A 212 -1.39 8.85 14.68
C LEU A 212 -0.85 10.19 15.20
N THR A 213 -1.71 11.22 15.26
CA THR A 213 -1.34 12.54 15.83
C THR A 213 -1.00 12.46 17.31
N ILE A 214 -1.70 11.60 18.09
CA ILE A 214 -1.36 11.36 19.50
C ILE A 214 -0.02 10.67 19.64
N ARG A 215 0.25 9.68 18.76
CA ARG A 215 1.51 8.95 18.74
C ARG A 215 2.70 9.87 18.44
N ASN A 216 2.54 10.73 17.42
CA ASN A 216 3.55 11.69 17.00
C ASN A 216 2.86 12.92 16.34
N PRO A 217 2.84 14.10 17.02
CA PRO A 217 2.08 15.28 16.59
C PRO A 217 2.78 16.06 15.48
N LYS A 218 2.99 15.43 14.33
CA LYS A 218 3.58 15.98 13.11
C LYS A 218 2.56 15.92 11.96
N ARG A 219 2.88 16.55 10.84
CA ARG A 219 2.09 16.42 9.62
C ARG A 219 2.04 14.96 9.18
N ILE A 220 0.85 14.47 8.84
CA ILE A 220 0.66 13.07 8.47
C ILE A 220 0.98 12.87 6.99
N LEU A 221 1.84 11.91 6.71
CA LEU A 221 2.15 11.40 5.37
C LEU A 221 1.46 10.05 5.19
N LEU A 222 0.60 9.93 4.19
CA LEU A 222 -0.16 8.73 3.89
C LEU A 222 0.14 8.21 2.48
N LYS A 223 0.10 6.89 2.34
CA LYS A 223 0.25 6.24 1.06
C LYS A 223 -0.63 5.00 1.00
N SER A 224 -1.62 5.03 0.12
CA SER A 224 -2.37 3.87 -0.33
C SER A 224 -2.84 4.09 -1.78
N PRO A 225 -2.67 3.12 -2.67
CA PRO A 225 -3.17 3.25 -4.05
C PRO A 225 -4.66 3.57 -4.13
N THR A 226 -5.46 3.09 -3.17
CA THR A 226 -6.90 3.38 -3.06
C THR A 226 -7.21 4.88 -2.89
N HIS A 227 -6.31 5.67 -2.34
CA HIS A 227 -6.50 7.12 -2.22
C HIS A 227 -6.59 7.83 -3.57
N THR A 228 -6.02 7.25 -4.63
CA THR A 228 -6.13 7.80 -5.99
C THR A 228 -7.58 7.85 -6.47
N TYR A 229 -8.40 6.90 -6.05
CA TYR A 229 -9.83 6.89 -6.38
C TYR A 229 -10.67 7.85 -5.50
N ARG A 230 -10.15 8.23 -4.30
CA ARG A 230 -10.91 8.88 -3.21
C ARG A 230 -10.61 10.36 -3.05
N ILE A 231 -9.91 10.98 -3.99
CA ILE A 231 -9.42 12.38 -3.88
C ILE A 231 -10.55 13.33 -3.48
N LYS A 232 -11.73 13.22 -4.10
CA LYS A 232 -12.90 14.06 -3.78
C LYS A 232 -13.28 13.95 -2.30
N VAL A 233 -13.43 12.72 -1.79
CA VAL A 233 -13.77 12.46 -0.38
C VAL A 233 -12.68 12.91 0.58
N LEU A 234 -11.41 12.77 0.18
CA LEU A 234 -10.28 13.24 0.98
C LEU A 234 -10.23 14.77 1.06
N LEU A 235 -10.57 15.48 -0.01
CA LEU A 235 -10.69 16.95 -0.02
C LEU A 235 -11.90 17.44 0.78
N GLU A 236 -13.00 16.69 0.84
CA GLU A 236 -14.11 17.00 1.76
C GLU A 236 -13.69 16.92 3.23
N LEU A 237 -12.83 15.95 3.59
CA LEU A 237 -12.32 15.79 4.96
C LEU A 237 -11.19 16.77 5.28
N PHE A 238 -10.34 17.03 4.32
CA PHE A 238 -9.15 17.87 4.44
C PHE A 238 -9.03 18.80 3.23
N PRO A 239 -9.72 19.95 3.22
CA PRO A 239 -9.73 20.87 2.09
C PRO A 239 -8.35 21.34 1.65
N ASP A 240 -7.37 21.37 2.58
CA ASP A 240 -5.98 21.78 2.33
C ASP A 240 -5.02 20.60 2.15
N ALA A 241 -5.54 19.39 1.91
CA ALA A 241 -4.71 18.23 1.61
C ALA A 241 -3.87 18.44 0.36
N GLN A 242 -2.65 17.90 0.39
CA GLN A 242 -1.76 17.88 -0.77
C GLN A 242 -1.57 16.45 -1.27
N PHE A 243 -1.34 16.33 -2.57
CA PHE A 243 -1.23 15.05 -3.25
C PHE A 243 0.02 14.99 -4.11
N VAL A 244 0.73 13.87 -4.03
CA VAL A 244 1.83 13.54 -4.93
C VAL A 244 1.44 12.31 -5.73
N HIS A 245 1.27 12.49 -7.03
CA HIS A 245 0.95 11.40 -7.94
C HIS A 245 2.22 10.89 -8.62
N ILE A 246 2.44 9.57 -8.58
CA ILE A 246 3.54 8.93 -9.28
C ILE A 246 3.02 7.96 -10.32
N VAL A 247 3.44 8.18 -11.57
CA VAL A 247 3.15 7.29 -12.69
C VAL A 247 4.37 6.47 -13.07
N ARG A 248 4.16 5.36 -13.75
CA ARG A 248 5.21 4.46 -14.21
C ARG A 248 4.82 3.84 -15.56
N ASP A 249 5.82 3.38 -16.32
CA ASP A 249 5.63 2.63 -17.55
C ASP A 249 4.54 1.56 -17.41
N PRO A 250 3.41 1.68 -18.13
CA PRO A 250 2.25 0.80 -18.01
C PRO A 250 2.56 -0.67 -18.31
N TYR A 251 3.47 -0.95 -19.21
CA TYR A 251 3.84 -2.32 -19.58
C TYR A 251 4.54 -3.05 -18.44
N THR A 252 5.53 -2.41 -17.84
CA THR A 252 6.23 -2.93 -16.66
C THR A 252 5.29 -2.99 -15.45
N LEU A 253 4.41 -1.98 -15.29
CA LEU A 253 3.45 -1.89 -14.21
C LEU A 253 2.46 -3.05 -14.24
N PHE A 254 1.92 -3.41 -15.41
CA PHE A 254 0.98 -4.52 -15.55
C PHE A 254 1.59 -5.83 -15.04
N LEU A 255 2.73 -6.24 -15.57
CA LEU A 255 3.42 -7.48 -15.19
C LEU A 255 3.76 -7.51 -13.69
N SER A 256 4.26 -6.38 -13.17
CA SER A 256 4.60 -6.24 -11.75
C SER A 256 3.36 -6.31 -10.85
N THR A 257 2.21 -5.81 -11.32
CA THR A 257 0.94 -5.88 -10.59
C THR A 257 0.36 -7.29 -10.60
N MET A 258 0.41 -7.99 -11.71
CA MET A 258 0.03 -9.41 -11.79
C MET A 258 0.84 -10.26 -10.80
N HIS A 259 2.15 -10.06 -10.74
CA HIS A 259 3.02 -10.75 -9.78
C HIS A 259 2.68 -10.40 -8.32
N LEU A 260 2.41 -9.13 -8.02
CA LEU A 260 2.00 -8.68 -6.69
C LEU A 260 0.73 -9.40 -6.22
N TRP A 261 -0.33 -9.39 -7.03
CA TRP A 261 -1.60 -9.99 -6.64
C TRP A 261 -1.48 -11.51 -6.45
N LYS A 262 -0.80 -12.22 -7.36
CA LYS A 262 -0.53 -13.66 -7.20
C LYS A 262 0.18 -13.95 -5.88
N SER A 263 1.25 -13.22 -5.58
CA SER A 263 2.03 -13.39 -4.35
C SER A 263 1.20 -13.10 -3.09
N LEU A 264 0.37 -12.04 -3.12
CA LEU A 264 -0.49 -11.70 -1.98
C LEU A 264 -1.59 -12.75 -1.74
N TYR A 265 -2.23 -13.23 -2.80
CA TYR A 265 -3.28 -14.25 -2.70
C TYR A 265 -2.74 -15.56 -2.11
N GLU A 266 -1.57 -15.99 -2.54
CA GLU A 266 -0.92 -17.18 -2.01
C GLU A 266 -0.52 -17.02 -0.53
N ALA A 267 0.09 -15.87 -0.20
CA ALA A 267 0.61 -15.61 1.15
C ALA A 267 -0.50 -15.33 2.17
N GLN A 268 -1.53 -14.55 1.81
CA GLN A 268 -2.51 -13.99 2.73
C GLN A 268 -3.94 -14.49 2.53
N GLY A 269 -4.25 -15.12 1.39
CA GLY A 269 -5.58 -15.57 1.04
C GLY A 269 -6.17 -16.59 2.02
N LEU A 270 -7.47 -16.52 2.22
CA LEU A 270 -8.28 -17.48 2.98
C LEU A 270 -8.95 -18.52 2.07
N GLN A 271 -8.87 -18.31 0.75
CA GLN A 271 -9.28 -19.24 -0.30
C GLN A 271 -8.06 -19.83 -1.00
N GLU A 272 -8.23 -20.93 -1.71
CA GLU A 272 -7.27 -21.36 -2.73
C GLU A 272 -7.50 -20.46 -3.96
N PRO A 273 -6.49 -19.65 -4.38
CA PRO A 273 -6.69 -18.66 -5.42
C PRO A 273 -6.93 -19.32 -6.78
N LYS A 274 -7.94 -18.82 -7.48
CA LYS A 274 -8.16 -18.97 -8.92
C LYS A 274 -7.70 -17.67 -9.56
N TYR A 275 -7.09 -17.72 -10.70
CA TYR A 275 -6.53 -16.53 -11.33
C TYR A 275 -7.28 -16.13 -12.61
N ASP A 276 -8.44 -16.77 -12.86
CA ASP A 276 -9.21 -16.65 -14.10
C ASP A 276 -9.58 -15.19 -14.42
N ASP A 277 -9.98 -14.41 -13.40
CA ASP A 277 -10.42 -13.02 -13.56
C ASP A 277 -9.30 -12.00 -13.22
N LEU A 278 -8.08 -12.44 -12.91
CA LEU A 278 -7.05 -11.54 -12.36
C LEU A 278 -6.55 -10.54 -13.39
N GLU A 279 -6.41 -10.96 -14.63
CA GLU A 279 -5.94 -10.11 -15.72
C GLU A 279 -6.91 -8.98 -16.00
N ASP A 280 -8.19 -9.31 -16.18
CA ASP A 280 -9.25 -8.32 -16.38
C ASP A 280 -9.39 -7.40 -15.16
N TYR A 281 -9.31 -7.94 -13.96
CA TYR A 281 -9.31 -7.16 -12.73
C TYR A 281 -8.19 -6.10 -12.70
N VAL A 282 -6.97 -6.45 -13.14
CA VAL A 282 -5.85 -5.50 -13.21
C VAL A 282 -6.10 -4.44 -14.26
N PHE A 283 -6.59 -4.84 -15.45
CA PHE A 283 -6.90 -3.90 -16.52
C PHE A 283 -7.99 -2.89 -16.12
N GLU A 284 -9.10 -3.36 -15.57
CA GLU A 284 -10.24 -2.54 -15.21
C GLU A 284 -9.93 -1.59 -14.05
N ASN A 285 -9.24 -2.07 -13.01
CA ASN A 285 -8.87 -1.23 -11.88
C ASN A 285 -7.91 -0.11 -12.27
N PHE A 286 -6.98 -0.36 -13.19
CA PHE A 286 -6.09 0.67 -13.69
C PHE A 286 -6.88 1.79 -14.38
N LEU A 287 -7.78 1.44 -15.31
CA LEU A 287 -8.61 2.42 -16.01
C LEU A 287 -9.54 3.17 -15.06
N HIS A 288 -10.21 2.46 -14.16
CA HIS A 288 -11.08 3.07 -13.16
C HIS A 288 -10.32 4.07 -12.28
N MET A 289 -9.11 3.70 -11.84
CA MET A 289 -8.26 4.60 -11.06
C MET A 289 -7.92 5.89 -11.82
N PHE A 290 -7.48 5.76 -13.07
CA PHE A 290 -7.15 6.93 -13.89
C PHE A 290 -8.38 7.77 -14.21
N GLN A 291 -9.54 7.15 -14.46
CA GLN A 291 -10.80 7.87 -14.61
C GLN A 291 -11.10 8.73 -13.36
N LYS A 292 -11.01 8.15 -12.15
CA LYS A 292 -11.27 8.89 -10.90
C LYS A 292 -10.25 10.00 -10.64
N LEU A 293 -8.99 9.77 -10.98
CA LEU A 293 -7.96 10.81 -10.92
C LEU A 293 -8.29 11.98 -11.86
N GLU A 294 -8.69 11.69 -13.11
CA GLU A 294 -9.04 12.73 -14.08
C GLU A 294 -10.30 13.50 -13.69
N GLU A 295 -11.31 12.84 -13.14
CA GLU A 295 -12.49 13.50 -12.57
C GLU A 295 -12.14 14.43 -11.41
N ALA A 296 -11.10 14.11 -10.63
CA ALA A 296 -10.65 14.94 -9.52
C ALA A 296 -9.61 16.01 -9.94
N ARG A 297 -8.99 15.89 -11.11
CA ARG A 297 -7.91 16.78 -11.58
C ARG A 297 -8.26 18.27 -11.54
N PRO A 298 -9.48 18.71 -11.88
CA PRO A 298 -9.86 20.12 -11.75
C PRO A 298 -9.80 20.70 -10.33
N LEU A 299 -9.80 19.82 -9.30
CA LEU A 299 -9.69 20.21 -7.90
C LEU A 299 -8.22 20.26 -7.44
N LEU A 300 -7.30 19.72 -8.26
CA LEU A 300 -5.89 19.54 -7.96
C LEU A 300 -5.05 20.59 -8.71
N HIS A 301 -4.73 21.69 -8.04
CA HIS A 301 -3.88 22.76 -8.59
C HIS A 301 -2.77 23.11 -7.60
N ALA A 302 -1.73 23.79 -8.08
CA ALA A 302 -0.63 24.24 -7.21
C ALA A 302 -1.15 25.15 -6.08
N PRO A 303 -0.62 25.07 -4.84
CA PRO A 303 0.44 24.15 -4.41
C PRO A 303 -0.07 22.81 -3.85
N ARG A 304 -1.21 22.32 -4.30
CA ARG A 304 -1.86 21.10 -3.73
C ARG A 304 -1.53 19.81 -4.47
N PHE A 305 -0.91 19.90 -5.64
CA PHE A 305 -0.68 18.72 -6.48
C PHE A 305 0.68 18.77 -7.16
N HIS A 306 1.41 17.66 -7.08
CA HIS A 306 2.62 17.39 -7.84
C HIS A 306 2.52 16.03 -8.52
N GLU A 307 2.91 15.96 -9.79
CA GLU A 307 2.93 14.71 -10.57
C GLU A 307 4.34 14.45 -11.06
N LEU A 308 4.82 13.21 -10.89
CA LEU A 308 6.15 12.80 -11.33
C LEU A 308 6.14 11.39 -11.94
N ARG A 309 7.13 11.12 -12.79
CA ARG A 309 7.36 9.79 -13.36
C ARG A 309 8.34 9.02 -12.46
N TYR A 310 8.06 7.72 -12.30
CA TYR A 310 8.95 6.81 -11.56
C TYR A 310 10.36 6.79 -12.17
N GLU A 311 10.45 6.77 -13.50
CA GLU A 311 11.70 6.71 -14.24
C GLU A 311 12.58 7.95 -13.96
N ASP A 312 11.97 9.14 -13.93
CA ASP A 312 12.67 10.38 -13.62
C ASP A 312 13.12 10.42 -12.15
N LEU A 313 12.28 9.89 -11.24
CA LEU A 313 12.66 9.75 -9.83
C LEU A 313 13.82 8.78 -9.64
N VAL A 314 13.90 7.70 -10.42
CA VAL A 314 15.03 6.75 -10.38
C VAL A 314 16.30 7.39 -10.90
N GLN A 315 16.20 8.17 -11.99
CA GLN A 315 17.33 8.83 -12.61
C GLN A 315 17.93 9.95 -11.76
N ASP A 316 17.06 10.81 -11.19
CA ASP A 316 17.46 11.96 -10.38
C ASP A 316 16.57 12.11 -9.12
N PRO A 317 16.76 11.26 -8.09
CA PRO A 317 15.95 11.32 -6.88
C PRO A 317 16.02 12.66 -6.15
N VAL A 318 17.22 13.27 -6.11
CA VAL A 318 17.43 14.53 -5.39
C VAL A 318 16.74 15.68 -6.09
N GLY A 319 16.93 15.81 -7.42
CA GLY A 319 16.32 16.88 -8.21
C GLY A 319 14.80 16.76 -8.27
N GLN A 320 14.26 15.52 -8.42
CA GLN A 320 12.81 15.32 -8.45
C GLN A 320 12.15 15.64 -7.10
N LEU A 321 12.77 15.24 -5.98
CA LEU A 321 12.26 15.59 -4.65
C LEU A 321 12.38 17.08 -4.38
N ARG A 322 13.44 17.75 -4.82
CA ARG A 322 13.55 19.22 -4.72
C ARG A 322 12.40 19.91 -5.44
N LYS A 323 12.13 19.54 -6.70
CA LYS A 323 10.99 20.05 -7.47
C LYS A 323 9.65 19.82 -6.78
N LEU A 324 9.47 18.63 -6.20
CA LEU A 324 8.28 18.29 -5.42
C LEU A 324 8.11 19.22 -4.21
N TYR A 325 9.19 19.48 -3.45
CA TYR A 325 9.18 20.37 -2.30
C TYR A 325 8.85 21.80 -2.71
N ASP A 326 9.46 22.28 -3.78
CA ASP A 326 9.23 23.63 -4.31
C ASP A 326 7.77 23.80 -4.78
N GLN A 327 7.24 22.85 -5.56
CA GLN A 327 5.89 22.92 -6.12
C GLN A 327 4.78 22.79 -5.07
N LEU A 328 4.99 21.99 -4.04
CA LEU A 328 4.05 21.85 -2.93
C LEU A 328 4.31 22.81 -1.79
N GLU A 329 5.27 23.74 -1.95
CA GLU A 329 5.67 24.71 -0.93
C GLU A 329 6.03 24.02 0.42
N LEU A 330 6.66 22.84 0.34
CA LEU A 330 7.21 22.15 1.50
C LEU A 330 8.57 22.77 1.84
N SER A 331 8.63 23.60 2.85
CA SER A 331 9.86 24.28 3.27
C SER A 331 11.00 23.30 3.62
N ASP A 332 12.24 23.83 3.71
CA ASP A 332 13.42 23.14 4.30
C ASP A 332 13.83 21.79 3.66
N PHE A 333 13.86 21.69 2.34
CA PHE A 333 14.40 20.52 1.64
C PHE A 333 15.83 20.18 2.08
N GLU A 334 16.66 21.19 2.30
CA GLU A 334 18.05 21.05 2.68
C GLU A 334 18.23 20.29 4.03
N ARG A 335 17.23 20.35 4.91
CA ARG A 335 17.22 19.59 6.17
C ARG A 335 17.11 18.07 5.93
N MET A 336 16.36 17.66 4.91
CA MET A 336 16.18 16.26 4.54
C MET A 336 17.35 15.74 3.70
N LEU A 337 18.02 16.60 2.94
CA LEU A 337 19.03 16.22 1.94
C LEU A 337 20.15 15.32 2.46
N PRO A 338 20.74 15.53 3.65
CA PRO A 338 21.78 14.62 4.17
C PRO A 338 21.27 13.19 4.38
N LYS A 339 20.07 13.05 4.96
CA LYS A 339 19.44 11.74 5.17
C LYS A 339 19.08 11.06 3.85
N LEU A 340 18.63 11.85 2.87
CA LEU A 340 18.33 11.36 1.53
C LEU A 340 19.59 10.80 0.86
N LYS A 341 20.70 11.53 0.88
CA LYS A 341 21.97 11.07 0.32
C LYS A 341 22.44 9.77 0.96
N GLN A 342 22.43 9.72 2.29
CA GLN A 342 22.80 8.51 3.02
C GLN A 342 21.90 7.31 2.63
N TYR A 343 20.58 7.50 2.60
CA TYR A 343 19.63 6.44 2.21
C TYR A 343 19.89 5.94 0.79
N LEU A 344 20.19 6.84 -0.16
CA LEU A 344 20.48 6.49 -1.54
C LEU A 344 21.79 5.69 -1.67
N GLU A 345 22.81 6.02 -0.88
CA GLU A 345 24.06 5.27 -0.82
C GLU A 345 23.83 3.86 -0.25
N GLU A 346 23.08 3.74 0.86
CA GLU A 346 22.75 2.45 1.51
C GLU A 346 21.89 1.53 0.64
N THR A 347 21.11 2.09 -0.27
CA THR A 347 20.15 1.34 -1.13
C THR A 347 20.60 1.25 -2.58
N ASN A 348 21.83 1.57 -2.91
CA ASN A 348 22.34 1.61 -4.29
C ASN A 348 22.25 0.25 -5.01
N ASP A 349 22.36 -0.85 -4.27
CA ASP A 349 22.31 -2.21 -4.82
C ASP A 349 20.88 -2.73 -5.10
N TYR A 350 19.86 -1.93 -4.81
CA TYR A 350 18.48 -2.35 -5.04
C TYR A 350 18.19 -2.51 -6.53
N ARG A 351 17.72 -3.70 -6.93
CA ARG A 351 17.33 -4.01 -8.31
C ARG A 351 15.84 -4.32 -8.39
N THR A 352 15.18 -3.70 -9.35
CA THR A 352 13.79 -4.03 -9.68
C THR A 352 13.71 -5.38 -10.41
N ASN A 353 12.59 -6.10 -10.23
CA ASN A 353 12.33 -7.31 -10.98
C ASN A 353 12.27 -7.00 -12.49
N ARG A 354 12.81 -7.92 -13.30
CA ARG A 354 12.65 -7.90 -14.74
C ARG A 354 11.54 -8.84 -15.14
N TYR A 355 10.78 -8.45 -16.12
CA TYR A 355 9.65 -9.22 -16.64
C TYR A 355 9.76 -9.31 -18.15
N ASP A 356 9.49 -10.48 -18.69
CA ASP A 356 9.44 -10.69 -20.14
C ASP A 356 8.04 -10.35 -20.64
N LEU A 357 7.97 -9.40 -21.55
CA LEU A 357 6.73 -8.93 -22.18
C LEU A 357 6.62 -9.53 -23.58
N THR A 358 5.61 -10.39 -23.78
CA THR A 358 5.36 -10.95 -25.12
C THR A 358 4.73 -9.90 -26.05
N PRO A 359 4.91 -10.02 -27.37
CA PRO A 359 4.30 -9.10 -28.34
C PRO A 359 2.77 -9.03 -28.18
N GLU A 360 2.10 -10.16 -28.01
CA GLU A 360 0.66 -10.26 -27.88
C GLU A 360 0.14 -9.51 -26.63
N LEU A 361 0.82 -9.70 -25.49
CA LEU A 361 0.47 -9.00 -24.26
C LEU A 361 0.74 -7.49 -24.38
N ARG A 362 1.81 -7.12 -25.10
CA ARG A 362 2.09 -5.71 -25.38
C ARG A 362 0.97 -5.05 -26.20
N GLU A 363 0.48 -5.72 -27.23
CA GLU A 363 -0.65 -5.26 -28.03
C GLU A 363 -1.91 -5.12 -27.19
N GLU A 364 -2.20 -6.09 -26.32
CA GLU A 364 -3.37 -6.06 -25.44
C GLU A 364 -3.30 -4.90 -24.44
N ILE A 365 -2.15 -4.67 -23.80
CA ILE A 365 -1.95 -3.52 -22.90
C ILE A 365 -2.11 -2.21 -23.68
N THR A 366 -1.53 -2.11 -24.87
CA THR A 366 -1.66 -0.93 -25.73
C THR A 366 -3.11 -0.69 -26.10
N ARG A 367 -3.84 -1.73 -26.47
CA ARG A 367 -5.26 -1.66 -26.85
C ARG A 367 -6.15 -1.18 -25.68
N ARG A 368 -5.90 -1.72 -24.47
CA ARG A 368 -6.72 -1.41 -23.27
C ARG A 368 -6.32 -0.11 -22.60
N TRP A 369 -5.03 0.20 -22.50
CA TRP A 369 -4.50 1.35 -21.75
C TRP A 369 -3.96 2.48 -22.64
N GLY A 370 -4.22 2.46 -23.96
CA GLY A 370 -3.64 3.37 -24.95
C GLY A 370 -3.76 4.85 -24.58
N GLN A 371 -4.93 5.28 -24.11
CA GLN A 371 -5.14 6.68 -23.68
C GLN A 371 -4.19 7.12 -22.56
N VAL A 372 -3.92 6.25 -21.58
CA VAL A 372 -3.00 6.54 -20.47
C VAL A 372 -1.55 6.51 -20.96
N ILE A 373 -1.23 5.52 -21.82
CA ILE A 373 0.09 5.39 -22.45
C ILE A 373 0.45 6.66 -23.23
N GLU A 374 -0.45 7.15 -24.07
CA GLU A 374 -0.29 8.38 -24.85
C GLU A 374 -0.16 9.61 -23.96
N ARG A 375 -1.05 9.74 -23.00
CA ARG A 375 -1.08 10.89 -22.07
C ARG A 375 0.25 11.09 -21.35
N TYR A 376 0.88 10.01 -20.92
CA TYR A 376 2.14 10.06 -20.17
C TYR A 376 3.39 9.83 -21.05
N GLY A 377 3.22 9.77 -22.37
CA GLY A 377 4.32 9.70 -23.33
C GLY A 377 5.08 8.37 -23.34
N TYR A 378 4.41 7.26 -22.98
CA TYR A 378 5.01 5.91 -23.02
C TYR A 378 4.83 5.19 -24.38
N ALA A 379 4.23 5.84 -25.37
CA ALA A 379 3.92 5.23 -26.67
C ALA A 379 5.16 4.81 -27.47
N SER A 380 6.31 5.43 -27.26
CA SER A 380 7.54 5.21 -28.04
C SER A 380 8.34 3.96 -27.68
N GLY A 381 7.82 3.11 -26.79
CA GLY A 381 8.40 1.78 -26.53
C GLY A 381 9.78 1.76 -25.85
N LEU A 382 10.28 2.88 -25.39
CA LEU A 382 11.57 2.99 -24.71
C LEU A 382 11.44 2.85 -23.19
N GLY A 383 10.69 1.85 -22.74
CA GLY A 383 10.75 1.35 -21.38
C GLY A 383 11.98 0.47 -21.19
N THR A 384 13.18 0.99 -21.42
CA THR A 384 14.40 0.29 -21.02
C THR A 384 14.47 0.35 -19.51
N PRO A 385 14.66 -0.79 -18.80
CA PRO A 385 14.93 -0.76 -17.37
C PRO A 385 16.28 -0.08 -17.16
N MET A 386 16.28 1.22 -16.89
CA MET A 386 17.50 1.92 -16.49
C MET A 386 17.99 1.34 -15.18
N ARG A 387 19.21 0.87 -15.17
CA ARG A 387 19.96 0.62 -13.93
C ARG A 387 20.28 1.97 -13.31
N ARG A 388 20.23 2.07 -11.99
CA ARG A 388 20.79 3.22 -11.27
C ARG A 388 22.26 3.47 -11.61
N ASN A 389 22.97 2.44 -12.10
CA ASN A 389 24.40 2.47 -12.45
C ASN A 389 24.68 2.67 -13.96
N ASP A 390 23.67 2.78 -14.84
CA ASP A 390 23.90 3.01 -16.26
C ASP A 390 23.98 4.53 -16.59
N ALA A 391 23.98 5.40 -15.58
CA ALA A 391 24.06 6.86 -15.69
C ALA A 391 25.40 7.43 -15.13
N ALA A 392 26.47 6.62 -15.08
CA ALA A 392 27.82 7.09 -14.74
C ALA A 392 28.74 7.08 -15.97
#